data_b84d5f2ffad39045f0efa34d825f79df
#
_entry.id   b84d5f2ffad39045f0efa34d825f79df
#
_cell.length_a   1.000
_cell.length_b   1.000
_cell.length_c   1.000
_cell.angle_alpha   90.00
_cell.angle_beta   90.00
_cell.angle_gamma   90.00
#
_symmetry.space_group_name_H-M   'P 1'
#
loop_
_entity.id
_entity.type
_entity.pdbx_description
1 polymer ?
#
loop_
_entity_poly.entity_id
_entity_poly.type
_entity_poly.pdbx_seq_one_letter_code
_entity_poly.pdbx_strand_id
1 'polypeptide(L)'
;EQPHEDVWISSHDGLRLHGTYFEGDGGDKAVICFHGYTSQGTNDYSSLSYYYLNHGFRVLLMDERAHGESEGTYIGFGTMDRLDGMEWIKWMIDKIGEDAQILLHGNSMGGATVCMMSGLKLPPQVKGIVSDCAFTSAKDVFTHVLHSMYHLPAFPMIQIADKLNKRNAGYGLDECNAAREVRKSEVPFLFIHGEKDIFVPCWMCDEIYKNCASQKTKLIVKDAGHGESYYKDTEAYEGALDSFIGGIMK
;
A
#
# COMPACT_ATOMS: atom_id res chain seq x y z
N GLU A 1 -21.50 -8.14 -11.78
CA GLU A 1 -20.74 -8.31 -10.50
C GLU A 1 -19.87 -9.55 -10.65
N GLN A 2 -18.58 -9.44 -10.28
CA GLN A 2 -17.68 -10.60 -10.24
C GLN A 2 -17.97 -11.41 -8.96
N PRO A 3 -17.98 -12.76 -9.03
CA PRO A 3 -18.10 -13.59 -7.83
C PRO A 3 -16.96 -13.28 -6.84
N HIS A 4 -17.32 -13.09 -5.57
CA HIS A 4 -16.35 -12.79 -4.50
C HIS A 4 -16.77 -13.45 -3.19
N GLU A 5 -15.85 -13.52 -2.26
CA GLU A 5 -16.04 -13.98 -0.89
C GLU A 5 -15.60 -12.87 0.08
N ASP A 6 -16.39 -12.62 1.12
CA ASP A 6 -15.93 -11.87 2.28
C ASP A 6 -15.08 -12.77 3.16
N VAL A 7 -13.84 -12.38 3.38
CA VAL A 7 -12.87 -13.17 4.12
C VAL A 7 -12.37 -12.41 5.34
N TRP A 8 -12.00 -13.16 6.37
CA TRP A 8 -11.64 -12.59 7.66
C TRP A 8 -10.38 -13.25 8.20
N ILE A 9 -9.49 -12.44 8.76
CA ILE A 9 -8.32 -12.91 9.50
C ILE A 9 -8.26 -12.28 10.88
N SER A 10 -7.38 -12.80 11.73
CA SER A 10 -6.97 -12.12 12.96
C SER A 10 -5.65 -11.40 12.74
N SER A 11 -5.56 -10.12 13.10
CA SER A 11 -4.31 -9.37 13.13
C SER A 11 -3.35 -9.93 14.18
N HIS A 12 -2.09 -9.49 14.15
CA HIS A 12 -1.07 -9.86 15.14
C HIS A 12 -1.44 -9.46 16.58
N ASP A 13 -2.30 -8.46 16.76
CA ASP A 13 -2.77 -7.94 18.06
C ASP A 13 -4.24 -8.26 18.35
N GLY A 14 -4.85 -9.17 17.56
CA GLY A 14 -6.14 -9.77 17.82
C GLY A 14 -7.36 -9.05 17.24
N LEU A 15 -7.18 -8.04 16.38
CA LEU A 15 -8.29 -7.43 15.65
C LEU A 15 -8.81 -8.39 14.57
N ARG A 16 -10.11 -8.40 14.36
CA ARG A 16 -10.72 -9.07 13.23
C ARG A 16 -10.66 -8.16 12.00
N LEU A 17 -9.93 -8.58 10.96
CA LEU A 17 -9.73 -7.83 9.73
C LEU A 17 -10.51 -8.46 8.59
N HIS A 18 -11.11 -7.61 7.76
CA HIS A 18 -11.94 -7.96 6.61
C HIS A 18 -11.19 -7.78 5.30
N GLY A 19 -11.57 -8.58 4.31
CA GLY A 19 -11.16 -8.41 2.92
C GLY A 19 -12.18 -9.03 1.96
N THR A 20 -12.31 -8.45 0.78
CA THR A 20 -13.11 -8.99 -0.32
C THR A 20 -12.17 -9.75 -1.27
N TYR A 21 -12.38 -11.04 -1.41
CA TYR A 21 -11.53 -11.94 -2.20
C TYR A 21 -12.22 -12.39 -3.47
N PHE A 22 -11.49 -12.32 -4.58
CA PHE A 22 -11.90 -12.79 -5.90
C PHE A 22 -10.97 -13.92 -6.33
N GLU A 23 -11.52 -15.10 -6.59
CA GLU A 23 -10.76 -16.29 -7.02
C GLU A 23 -10.16 -16.13 -8.42
N GLY A 24 -10.78 -15.33 -9.30
CA GLY A 24 -10.37 -15.22 -10.69
C GLY A 24 -10.35 -16.58 -11.41
N ASP A 25 -9.31 -16.83 -12.19
CA ASP A 25 -9.14 -18.10 -12.91
C ASP A 25 -8.53 -19.22 -12.04
N GLY A 26 -8.29 -18.96 -10.76
CA GLY A 26 -7.77 -19.98 -9.82
C GLY A 26 -6.30 -20.35 -10.01
N GLY A 27 -5.50 -19.50 -10.67
CA GLY A 27 -4.06 -19.68 -10.87
C GLY A 27 -3.23 -19.48 -9.59
N ASP A 28 -1.91 -19.47 -9.73
CA ASP A 28 -0.95 -19.24 -8.65
C ASP A 28 -0.61 -17.76 -8.41
N LYS A 29 -1.01 -16.87 -9.33
CA LYS A 29 -0.80 -15.42 -9.22
C LYS A 29 -1.86 -14.78 -8.35
N ALA A 30 -1.43 -13.94 -7.42
CA ALA A 30 -2.33 -13.16 -6.59
C ALA A 30 -1.84 -11.72 -6.40
N VAL A 31 -2.76 -10.80 -6.18
CA VAL A 31 -2.47 -9.44 -5.73
C VAL A 31 -3.21 -9.17 -4.42
N ILE A 32 -2.50 -8.57 -3.45
CA ILE A 32 -3.08 -8.03 -2.22
C ILE A 32 -3.05 -6.51 -2.33
N CYS A 33 -4.23 -5.89 -2.28
CA CYS A 33 -4.44 -4.46 -2.48
C CYS A 33 -4.67 -3.73 -1.16
N PHE A 34 -3.84 -2.71 -0.91
CA PHE A 34 -3.84 -1.86 0.30
C PHE A 34 -4.37 -0.47 -0.06
N HIS A 35 -5.49 -0.08 0.51
CA HIS A 35 -6.17 1.17 0.15
C HIS A 35 -5.60 2.41 0.85
N GLY A 36 -6.06 3.59 0.43
CA GLY A 36 -5.69 4.88 1.01
C GLY A 36 -6.46 5.23 2.29
N TYR A 37 -6.00 6.30 2.94
CA TYR A 37 -6.61 6.84 4.15
C TYR A 37 -8.10 7.18 3.96
N THR A 38 -8.94 6.81 4.93
CA THR A 38 -10.40 6.99 4.92
C THR A 38 -11.13 6.37 3.72
N SER A 39 -10.53 5.39 3.07
CA SER A 39 -11.13 4.60 1.99
C SER A 39 -11.41 3.16 2.44
N GLN A 40 -11.57 2.26 1.50
CA GLN A 40 -11.67 0.81 1.68
C GLN A 40 -11.23 0.12 0.37
N GLY A 41 -10.88 -1.16 0.45
CA GLY A 41 -10.32 -1.88 -0.69
C GLY A 41 -11.17 -1.83 -1.94
N THR A 42 -12.48 -2.04 -1.81
CA THR A 42 -13.43 -2.02 -2.92
C THR A 42 -13.59 -0.66 -3.59
N ASN A 43 -13.36 0.45 -2.88
CA ASN A 43 -13.45 1.79 -3.45
C ASN A 43 -12.20 2.13 -4.28
N ASP A 44 -11.02 1.98 -3.70
CA ASP A 44 -9.77 2.39 -4.36
C ASP A 44 -9.44 1.51 -5.57
N TYR A 45 -9.78 0.24 -5.50
CA TYR A 45 -9.42 -0.75 -6.52
C TYR A 45 -10.58 -1.18 -7.40
N SER A 46 -11.71 -0.47 -7.39
CA SER A 46 -12.90 -0.80 -8.17
C SER A 46 -12.63 -1.05 -9.67
N SER A 47 -11.77 -0.24 -10.28
CA SER A 47 -11.39 -0.38 -11.71
C SER A 47 -10.17 -1.28 -11.89
N LEU A 48 -9.14 -1.09 -11.06
CA LEU A 48 -7.87 -1.81 -11.18
C LEU A 48 -7.98 -3.30 -10.85
N SER A 49 -8.97 -3.71 -10.03
CA SER A 49 -9.25 -5.13 -9.79
C SER A 49 -9.62 -5.88 -11.08
N TYR A 50 -10.32 -5.24 -12.02
CA TYR A 50 -10.63 -5.84 -13.33
C TYR A 50 -9.38 -6.06 -14.18
N TYR A 51 -8.42 -5.13 -14.13
CA TYR A 51 -7.13 -5.34 -14.78
C TYR A 51 -6.47 -6.63 -14.26
N TYR A 52 -6.34 -6.79 -12.96
CA TYR A 52 -5.71 -7.96 -12.37
C TYR A 52 -6.46 -9.26 -12.65
N LEU A 53 -7.80 -9.27 -12.53
CA LEU A 53 -8.62 -10.44 -12.84
C LEU A 53 -8.47 -10.86 -14.30
N ASN A 54 -8.45 -9.91 -15.25
CA ASN A 54 -8.25 -10.18 -16.66
C ASN A 54 -6.82 -10.65 -17.01
N HIS A 55 -5.85 -10.45 -16.11
CA HIS A 55 -4.47 -10.94 -16.23
C HIS A 55 -4.21 -12.22 -15.43
N GLY A 56 -5.28 -12.91 -15.02
CA GLY A 56 -5.21 -14.22 -14.34
C GLY A 56 -4.79 -14.17 -12.88
N PHE A 57 -4.95 -13.02 -12.21
CA PHE A 57 -4.70 -12.89 -10.79
C PHE A 57 -5.92 -13.26 -9.95
N ARG A 58 -5.68 -13.87 -8.80
CA ARG A 58 -6.59 -13.79 -7.65
C ARG A 58 -6.42 -12.40 -7.04
N VAL A 59 -7.50 -11.78 -6.58
CA VAL A 59 -7.45 -10.41 -6.05
C VAL A 59 -7.99 -10.40 -4.63
N LEU A 60 -7.22 -9.86 -3.71
CA LEU A 60 -7.66 -9.57 -2.35
C LEU A 60 -7.67 -8.06 -2.15
N LEU A 61 -8.86 -7.51 -1.95
CA LEU A 61 -9.08 -6.11 -1.58
C LEU A 61 -9.29 -6.09 -0.07
N MET A 62 -8.24 -5.82 0.70
CA MET A 62 -8.33 -5.80 2.15
C MET A 62 -8.81 -4.45 2.67
N ASP A 63 -9.52 -4.45 3.77
CA ASP A 63 -9.78 -3.26 4.57
C ASP A 63 -8.68 -3.15 5.64
N GLU A 64 -7.88 -2.08 5.60
CA GLU A 64 -6.89 -1.80 6.63
C GLU A 64 -7.56 -1.59 7.99
N ARG A 65 -6.82 -1.80 9.09
CA ARG A 65 -7.37 -1.61 10.45
C ARG A 65 -8.08 -0.24 10.61
N ALA A 66 -9.17 -0.22 11.34
CA ALA A 66 -10.06 0.94 11.55
C ALA A 66 -10.70 1.50 10.27
N HIS A 67 -10.77 0.70 9.19
CA HIS A 67 -11.47 1.04 7.95
C HIS A 67 -12.44 -0.07 7.54
N GLY A 68 -13.43 0.29 6.70
CA GLY A 68 -14.40 -0.65 6.15
C GLY A 68 -15.07 -1.49 7.22
N GLU A 69 -15.00 -2.82 7.07
CA GLU A 69 -15.51 -3.78 8.04
C GLU A 69 -14.45 -4.31 9.02
N SER A 70 -13.18 -3.89 8.85
CA SER A 70 -12.11 -4.25 9.77
C SER A 70 -12.25 -3.56 11.13
N GLU A 71 -12.00 -4.32 12.19
CA GLU A 71 -11.95 -3.75 13.53
C GLU A 71 -10.77 -2.79 13.72
N GLY A 72 -10.83 -2.04 14.79
CA GLY A 72 -9.80 -1.08 15.20
C GLY A 72 -10.40 0.25 15.59
N THR A 73 -9.68 0.99 16.44
CA THR A 73 -10.08 2.33 16.90
C THR A 73 -9.16 3.40 16.34
N TYR A 74 -7.96 3.02 15.95
CA TYR A 74 -6.91 3.92 15.47
C TYR A 74 -6.32 3.41 14.16
N ILE A 75 -6.17 4.31 13.21
CA ILE A 75 -5.55 4.05 11.91
C ILE A 75 -4.04 3.90 12.11
N GLY A 76 -3.42 2.93 11.47
CA GLY A 76 -2.02 2.58 11.69
C GLY A 76 -1.01 3.38 10.88
N PHE A 77 -1.44 4.08 9.81
CA PHE A 77 -0.59 4.87 8.88
C PHE A 77 0.65 4.10 8.39
N GLY A 78 0.46 2.82 8.09
CA GLY A 78 1.51 1.92 7.65
C GLY A 78 2.31 1.28 8.79
N THR A 79 2.41 1.93 9.96
CA THR A 79 3.22 1.44 11.09
C THR A 79 2.66 0.14 11.67
N MET A 80 1.35 0.08 11.91
CA MET A 80 0.68 -1.13 12.40
C MET A 80 0.17 -1.98 11.23
N ASP A 81 -0.33 -1.34 10.18
CA ASP A 81 -0.92 -1.99 9.01
C ASP A 81 0.08 -2.94 8.30
N ARG A 82 1.38 -2.61 8.31
CA ARG A 82 2.44 -3.49 7.77
C ARG A 82 2.48 -4.87 8.44
N LEU A 83 2.10 -4.96 9.71
CA LEU A 83 2.05 -6.23 10.45
C LEU A 83 0.79 -7.01 10.08
N ASP A 84 -0.33 -6.33 9.87
CA ASP A 84 -1.57 -6.92 9.36
C ASP A 84 -1.39 -7.46 7.95
N GLY A 85 -0.65 -6.71 7.10
CA GLY A 85 -0.28 -7.15 5.77
C GLY A 85 0.48 -8.48 5.75
N MET A 86 1.32 -8.75 6.76
CA MET A 86 2.00 -10.05 6.89
C MET A 86 1.02 -11.20 7.15
N GLU A 87 -0.03 -10.97 7.93
CA GLU A 87 -1.08 -11.99 8.16
C GLU A 87 -1.92 -12.23 6.89
N TRP A 88 -2.18 -11.18 6.10
CA TRP A 88 -2.83 -11.31 4.79
C TRP A 88 -1.97 -12.08 3.78
N ILE A 89 -0.65 -11.87 3.75
CA ILE A 89 0.27 -12.66 2.92
C ILE A 89 0.22 -14.13 3.32
N LYS A 90 0.26 -14.43 4.61
CA LYS A 90 0.15 -15.80 5.13
C LYS A 90 -1.18 -16.44 4.72
N TRP A 91 -2.29 -15.74 4.91
CA TRP A 91 -3.61 -16.20 4.49
C TRP A 91 -3.64 -16.54 2.98
N MET A 92 -3.04 -15.68 2.15
CA MET A 92 -3.00 -15.91 0.70
C MET A 92 -2.14 -17.14 0.34
N ILE A 93 -1.02 -17.34 1.02
CA ILE A 93 -0.18 -18.54 0.83
C ILE A 93 -0.96 -19.79 1.26
N ASP A 94 -1.65 -19.76 2.39
CA ASP A 94 -2.48 -20.89 2.87
C ASP A 94 -3.62 -21.20 1.88
N LYS A 95 -4.17 -20.18 1.21
CA LYS A 95 -5.25 -20.31 0.21
C LYS A 95 -4.77 -20.92 -1.12
N ILE A 96 -3.57 -20.55 -1.60
CA ILE A 96 -3.04 -20.93 -2.92
C ILE A 96 -2.08 -22.13 -2.80
N GLY A 97 -1.20 -22.13 -1.81
CA GLY A 97 -0.10 -23.08 -1.63
C GLY A 97 1.28 -22.45 -1.79
N GLU A 98 2.30 -23.29 -1.68
CA GLU A 98 3.72 -22.88 -1.68
C GLU A 98 4.18 -22.24 -3.02
N ASP A 99 3.49 -22.55 -4.12
CA ASP A 99 3.81 -22.03 -5.45
C ASP A 99 3.23 -20.62 -5.70
N ALA A 100 2.54 -20.03 -4.71
CA ALA A 100 1.93 -18.71 -4.82
C ALA A 100 2.93 -17.64 -5.28
N GLN A 101 2.50 -16.80 -6.23
CA GLN A 101 3.23 -15.63 -6.72
C GLN A 101 2.43 -14.38 -6.35
N ILE A 102 2.85 -13.69 -5.28
CA ILE A 102 2.08 -12.59 -4.68
C ILE A 102 2.68 -11.24 -5.07
N LEU A 103 1.84 -10.36 -5.59
CA LEU A 103 2.10 -8.94 -5.77
C LEU A 103 1.45 -8.17 -4.62
N LEU A 104 2.18 -7.25 -4.00
CA LEU A 104 1.61 -6.28 -3.07
C LEU A 104 1.37 -4.97 -3.84
N HIS A 105 0.15 -4.43 -3.79
CA HIS A 105 -0.16 -3.16 -4.44
C HIS A 105 -0.80 -2.21 -3.43
N GLY A 106 -0.16 -1.10 -3.16
CA GLY A 106 -0.64 -0.09 -2.22
C GLY A 106 -0.87 1.27 -2.87
N ASN A 107 -2.00 1.91 -2.51
CA ASN A 107 -2.37 3.26 -2.91
C ASN A 107 -2.27 4.20 -1.72
N SER A 108 -1.58 5.33 -1.83
CA SER A 108 -1.45 6.37 -0.81
C SER A 108 -0.96 5.82 0.54
N MET A 109 -1.80 5.75 1.59
CA MET A 109 -1.49 5.11 2.86
C MET A 109 -1.09 3.64 2.65
N GLY A 110 -1.83 2.90 1.83
CA GLY A 110 -1.47 1.54 1.43
C GLY A 110 -0.13 1.48 0.69
N GLY A 111 0.17 2.49 -0.15
CA GLY A 111 1.47 2.63 -0.82
C GLY A 111 2.63 2.77 0.19
N ALA A 112 2.43 3.55 1.24
CA ALA A 112 3.39 3.66 2.34
C ALA A 112 3.46 2.36 3.15
N THR A 113 2.32 1.69 3.38
CA THR A 113 2.23 0.40 4.07
C THR A 113 3.09 -0.66 3.37
N VAL A 114 2.94 -0.86 2.05
CA VAL A 114 3.73 -1.87 1.32
C VAL A 114 5.23 -1.51 1.27
N CYS A 115 5.57 -0.21 1.22
CA CYS A 115 6.96 0.23 1.37
C CYS A 115 7.52 -0.13 2.76
N MET A 116 6.75 0.08 3.83
CA MET A 116 7.14 -0.26 5.20
C MET A 116 7.21 -1.77 5.42
N MET A 117 6.34 -2.56 4.77
CA MET A 117 6.39 -4.02 4.76
C MET A 117 7.68 -4.56 4.18
N SER A 118 8.24 -3.89 3.16
CA SER A 118 9.48 -4.33 2.50
C SER A 118 10.71 -4.34 3.41
N GLY A 119 10.64 -3.65 4.55
CA GLY A 119 11.68 -3.69 5.58
C GLY A 119 11.57 -4.89 6.53
N LEU A 120 10.50 -5.67 6.44
CA LEU A 120 10.30 -6.94 7.13
C LEU A 120 10.84 -8.10 6.29
N LYS A 121 11.00 -9.27 6.91
CA LYS A 121 11.35 -10.48 6.17
C LYS A 121 10.12 -11.02 5.45
N LEU A 122 9.92 -10.61 4.20
CA LEU A 122 8.83 -11.10 3.37
C LEU A 122 9.07 -12.56 2.94
N PRO A 123 8.00 -13.39 2.83
CA PRO A 123 8.09 -14.74 2.28
C PRO A 123 8.52 -14.73 0.80
N PRO A 124 9.17 -15.80 0.31
CA PRO A 124 9.66 -15.90 -1.08
C PRO A 124 8.54 -15.90 -2.13
N GLN A 125 7.29 -16.11 -1.70
CA GLN A 125 6.10 -16.00 -2.53
C GLN A 125 5.80 -14.55 -2.95
N VAL A 126 6.24 -13.55 -2.18
CA VAL A 126 6.11 -12.14 -2.58
C VAL A 126 7.14 -11.82 -3.66
N LYS A 127 6.67 -11.61 -4.89
CA LYS A 127 7.52 -11.41 -6.07
C LYS A 127 7.80 -9.95 -6.40
N GLY A 128 6.91 -9.04 -5.99
CA GLY A 128 7.04 -7.62 -6.29
C GLY A 128 6.12 -6.75 -5.47
N ILE A 129 6.42 -5.46 -5.48
CA ILE A 129 5.66 -4.43 -4.77
C ILE A 129 5.38 -3.27 -5.72
N VAL A 130 4.12 -2.86 -5.80
CA VAL A 130 3.67 -1.63 -6.48
C VAL A 130 3.27 -0.63 -5.41
N SER A 131 3.88 0.54 -5.44
CA SER A 131 3.61 1.63 -4.49
C SER A 131 3.19 2.88 -5.25
N ASP A 132 1.90 3.22 -5.19
CA ASP A 132 1.33 4.41 -5.82
C ASP A 132 1.10 5.50 -4.78
N CYS A 133 1.50 6.72 -5.10
CA CYS A 133 1.39 7.99 -4.35
C CYS A 133 1.71 7.89 -2.84
N ALA A 134 2.73 7.08 -2.49
CA ALA A 134 3.13 6.82 -1.10
C ALA A 134 3.80 8.02 -0.43
N PHE A 135 3.55 8.19 0.86
CA PHE A 135 4.28 9.12 1.72
C PHE A 135 5.46 8.46 2.44
N THR A 136 6.43 9.28 2.87
CA THR A 136 7.62 8.80 3.61
C THR A 136 7.29 8.37 5.04
N SER A 137 6.49 9.16 5.77
CA SER A 137 5.97 8.83 7.11
C SER A 137 4.69 9.60 7.41
N ALA A 138 3.91 9.15 8.39
CA ALA A 138 2.74 9.91 8.87
C ALA A 138 3.15 11.31 9.35
N LYS A 139 4.31 11.45 10.00
CA LYS A 139 4.86 12.73 10.43
C LYS A 139 5.11 13.67 9.26
N ASP A 140 5.71 13.17 8.18
CA ASP A 140 6.10 14.01 7.04
C ASP A 140 4.86 14.47 6.27
N VAL A 141 3.91 13.56 6.00
CA VAL A 141 2.68 13.94 5.28
C VAL A 141 1.83 14.89 6.12
N PHE A 142 1.69 14.70 7.43
CA PHE A 142 0.96 15.64 8.30
C PHE A 142 1.65 16.99 8.39
N THR A 143 2.98 17.00 8.46
CA THR A 143 3.77 18.24 8.42
C THR A 143 3.53 19.00 7.11
N HIS A 144 3.55 18.30 5.98
CA HIS A 144 3.28 18.88 4.68
C HIS A 144 1.85 19.44 4.59
N VAL A 145 0.85 18.66 4.97
CA VAL A 145 -0.57 19.07 4.94
C VAL A 145 -0.82 20.30 5.82
N LEU A 146 -0.28 20.31 7.05
CA LEU A 146 -0.39 21.49 7.93
C LEU A 146 0.17 22.75 7.26
N HIS A 147 1.32 22.63 6.62
CA HIS A 147 2.01 23.77 6.00
C HIS A 147 1.33 24.22 4.71
N SER A 148 1.06 23.28 3.79
CA SER A 148 0.60 23.57 2.43
C SER A 148 -0.89 23.86 2.34
N MET A 149 -1.73 23.16 3.12
CA MET A 149 -3.18 23.26 3.02
C MET A 149 -3.79 24.14 4.10
N TYR A 150 -3.23 24.14 5.31
CA TYR A 150 -3.77 24.90 6.44
C TYR A 150 -2.95 26.13 6.82
N HIS A 151 -1.76 26.31 6.22
CA HIS A 151 -0.83 27.41 6.52
C HIS A 151 -0.46 27.51 8.02
N LEU A 152 -0.42 26.35 8.70
CA LEU A 152 -0.11 26.23 10.11
C LEU A 152 1.32 25.75 10.33
N PRO A 153 2.00 26.18 11.42
CA PRO A 153 3.33 25.69 11.75
C PRO A 153 3.28 24.26 12.26
N ALA A 154 4.26 23.45 11.86
CA ALA A 154 4.37 22.08 12.36
C ALA A 154 4.65 22.01 13.87
N PHE A 155 5.47 22.95 14.39
CA PHE A 155 5.75 23.06 15.85
C PHE A 155 4.77 24.03 16.51
N PRO A 156 4.16 23.68 17.66
CA PRO A 156 4.31 22.41 18.40
C PRO A 156 3.29 21.33 18.02
N MET A 157 2.48 21.51 16.96
CA MET A 157 1.30 20.69 16.66
C MET A 157 1.68 19.22 16.42
N ILE A 158 2.68 18.96 15.57
CA ILE A 158 3.13 17.60 15.26
C ILE A 158 3.68 16.89 16.48
N GLN A 159 4.41 17.60 17.36
CA GLN A 159 4.95 17.01 18.61
C GLN A 159 3.83 16.63 19.59
N ILE A 160 2.78 17.44 19.67
CA ILE A 160 1.60 17.14 20.49
C ILE A 160 0.86 15.95 19.90
N ALA A 161 0.61 15.95 18.58
CA ALA A 161 -0.03 14.85 17.88
C ALA A 161 0.75 13.53 18.03
N ASP A 162 2.07 13.54 17.88
CA ASP A 162 2.93 12.36 18.09
C ASP A 162 2.81 11.79 19.50
N LYS A 163 2.82 12.66 20.54
CA LYS A 163 2.63 12.23 21.93
C LYS A 163 1.26 11.63 22.19
N LEU A 164 0.21 12.24 21.62
CA LEU A 164 -1.15 11.74 21.75
C LEU A 164 -1.32 10.41 21.03
N ASN A 165 -0.75 10.30 19.82
CA ASN A 165 -0.80 9.07 19.05
C ASN A 165 -0.07 7.92 19.77
N LYS A 166 1.13 8.15 20.30
CA LYS A 166 1.86 7.17 21.12
C LYS A 166 1.05 6.72 22.35
N ARG A 167 0.35 7.64 23.00
CA ARG A 167 -0.46 7.32 24.18
C ARG A 167 -1.70 6.51 23.83
N ASN A 168 -2.38 6.85 22.75
CA ASN A 168 -3.71 6.34 22.42
C ASN A 168 -3.66 5.15 21.45
N ALA A 169 -2.81 5.23 20.42
CA ALA A 169 -2.69 4.22 19.36
C ALA A 169 -1.45 3.31 19.53
N GLY A 170 -0.54 3.63 20.46
CA GLY A 170 0.61 2.79 20.80
C GLY A 170 1.83 2.97 19.91
N TYR A 171 1.81 3.86 18.90
CA TYR A 171 2.95 4.08 17.99
C TYR A 171 3.20 5.57 17.71
N GLY A 172 4.44 5.92 17.34
CA GLY A 172 4.83 7.27 16.96
C GLY A 172 4.66 7.56 15.47
N LEU A 173 4.38 8.83 15.12
CA LEU A 173 4.14 9.26 13.73
C LEU A 173 5.35 9.08 12.79
N ASP A 174 6.56 8.95 13.33
CA ASP A 174 7.80 8.65 12.59
C ASP A 174 8.46 7.35 13.06
N GLU A 175 7.73 6.48 13.75
CA GLU A 175 8.24 5.21 14.24
C GLU A 175 8.60 4.27 13.09
N CYS A 176 7.74 4.19 12.09
CA CYS A 176 8.03 3.54 10.82
C CYS A 176 8.06 4.57 9.69
N ASN A 177 9.02 4.42 8.77
CA ASN A 177 9.20 5.36 7.67
C ASN A 177 9.55 4.59 6.40
N ALA A 178 8.73 4.77 5.36
CA ALA A 178 8.84 4.07 4.09
C ALA A 178 10.24 4.22 3.46
N ALA A 179 10.81 5.45 3.47
CA ALA A 179 12.14 5.69 2.91
C ALA A 179 13.28 5.02 3.70
N ARG A 180 13.07 4.75 4.99
CA ARG A 180 14.03 3.98 5.80
C ARG A 180 13.87 2.48 5.58
N GLU A 181 12.64 2.00 5.49
CA GLU A 181 12.35 0.57 5.39
C GLU A 181 12.73 -0.01 4.02
N VAL A 182 12.49 0.70 2.92
CA VAL A 182 12.86 0.23 1.57
C VAL A 182 14.38 0.03 1.37
N ARG A 183 15.22 0.56 2.26
CA ARG A 183 16.67 0.28 2.27
C ARG A 183 17.00 -1.18 2.58
N LYS A 184 16.08 -1.90 3.18
CA LYS A 184 16.23 -3.31 3.56
C LYS A 184 15.56 -4.25 2.55
N SER A 185 14.88 -3.68 1.54
CA SER A 185 14.10 -4.48 0.60
C SER A 185 14.97 -5.35 -0.29
N GLU A 186 14.57 -6.59 -0.42
CA GLU A 186 15.10 -7.57 -1.38
C GLU A 186 14.13 -7.82 -2.55
N VAL A 187 12.89 -7.32 -2.44
CA VAL A 187 11.81 -7.53 -3.41
C VAL A 187 11.76 -6.37 -4.41
N PRO A 188 11.63 -6.62 -5.72
CA PRO A 188 11.53 -5.57 -6.75
C PRO A 188 10.35 -4.61 -6.55
N PHE A 189 10.52 -3.36 -6.98
CA PHE A 189 9.52 -2.30 -6.86
C PHE A 189 9.15 -1.66 -8.18
N LEU A 190 7.85 -1.34 -8.32
CA LEU A 190 7.32 -0.32 -9.21
C LEU A 190 6.77 0.83 -8.35
N PHE A 191 7.36 2.01 -8.47
CA PHE A 191 6.86 3.24 -7.86
C PHE A 191 6.04 4.03 -8.89
N ILE A 192 4.85 4.49 -8.50
CA ILE A 192 3.98 5.32 -9.33
C ILE A 192 3.62 6.58 -8.55
N HIS A 193 3.53 7.72 -9.22
CA HIS A 193 3.12 8.96 -8.56
C HIS A 193 2.56 9.98 -9.55
N GLY A 194 1.59 10.76 -9.12
CA GLY A 194 1.07 11.89 -9.89
C GLY A 194 1.99 13.11 -9.84
N GLU A 195 2.31 13.70 -10.99
CA GLU A 195 3.19 14.88 -11.07
C GLU A 195 2.66 16.07 -10.26
N LYS A 196 1.33 16.25 -10.24
CA LYS A 196 0.65 17.39 -9.57
C LYS A 196 0.01 17.01 -8.23
N ASP A 197 0.50 15.97 -7.59
CA ASP A 197 0.04 15.59 -6.27
C ASP A 197 0.45 16.64 -5.23
N ILE A 198 -0.55 17.40 -4.74
CA ILE A 198 -0.35 18.43 -3.73
C ILE A 198 -0.58 17.92 -2.30
N PHE A 199 -1.20 16.73 -2.15
CA PHE A 199 -1.48 16.12 -0.85
C PHE A 199 -0.29 15.30 -0.35
N VAL A 200 0.22 14.39 -1.19
CA VAL A 200 1.50 13.70 -0.99
C VAL A 200 2.46 14.16 -2.10
N PRO A 201 3.31 15.15 -1.85
CA PRO A 201 4.11 15.74 -2.92
C PRO A 201 5.12 14.73 -3.49
N CYS A 202 5.36 14.84 -4.80
CA CYS A 202 6.17 13.89 -5.58
C CYS A 202 7.60 13.67 -5.02
N TRP A 203 8.16 14.66 -4.27
CA TRP A 203 9.45 14.49 -3.62
C TRP A 203 9.49 13.35 -2.59
N MET A 204 8.34 13.00 -1.98
CA MET A 204 8.27 11.84 -1.07
C MET A 204 8.50 10.53 -1.81
N CYS A 205 7.90 10.38 -3.00
CA CYS A 205 8.19 9.25 -3.89
C CYS A 205 9.66 9.23 -4.31
N ASP A 206 10.24 10.39 -4.68
CA ASP A 206 11.63 10.49 -5.06
C ASP A 206 12.59 10.07 -3.93
N GLU A 207 12.27 10.44 -2.69
CA GLU A 207 13.03 10.04 -1.51
C GLU A 207 12.94 8.54 -1.27
N ILE A 208 11.73 7.95 -1.32
CA ILE A 208 11.53 6.50 -1.18
C ILE A 208 12.28 5.77 -2.30
N TYR A 209 12.08 6.18 -3.56
CA TYR A 209 12.74 5.59 -4.71
C TYR A 209 14.27 5.62 -4.59
N LYS A 210 14.85 6.77 -4.24
CA LYS A 210 16.30 6.93 -4.06
C LYS A 210 16.86 5.96 -3.02
N ASN A 211 16.14 5.74 -1.93
CA ASN A 211 16.57 4.90 -0.82
C ASN A 211 16.32 3.40 -1.03
N CYS A 212 15.47 3.00 -1.96
CA CYS A 212 15.15 1.60 -2.20
C CYS A 212 16.39 0.83 -2.66
N ALA A 213 16.71 -0.29 -1.97
CA ALA A 213 17.90 -1.08 -2.24
C ALA A 213 17.72 -2.12 -3.35
N SER A 214 16.48 -2.57 -3.58
CA SER A 214 16.17 -3.60 -4.57
C SER A 214 16.05 -3.03 -6.00
N GLN A 215 15.89 -3.92 -6.98
CA GLN A 215 15.53 -3.54 -8.35
C GLN A 215 14.26 -2.69 -8.33
N LYS A 216 14.26 -1.59 -9.08
CA LYS A 216 13.15 -0.62 -9.04
C LYS A 216 12.96 0.10 -10.36
N THR A 217 11.70 0.38 -10.65
CA THR A 217 11.26 1.24 -11.76
C THR A 217 10.35 2.33 -11.22
N LYS A 218 10.16 3.42 -11.98
CA LYS A 218 9.31 4.52 -11.56
C LYS A 218 8.53 5.08 -12.74
N LEU A 219 7.22 5.30 -12.55
CA LEU A 219 6.33 6.01 -13.45
C LEU A 219 5.84 7.30 -12.75
N ILE A 220 6.10 8.45 -13.35
CA ILE A 220 5.47 9.72 -12.97
C ILE A 220 4.40 10.05 -14.00
N VAL A 221 3.15 10.09 -13.56
CA VAL A 221 2.02 10.37 -14.45
C VAL A 221 1.80 11.87 -14.54
N LYS A 222 1.98 12.40 -15.75
CA LYS A 222 1.86 13.82 -16.03
C LYS A 222 0.46 14.34 -15.70
N ASP A 223 0.38 15.52 -15.10
CA ASP A 223 -0.86 16.21 -14.75
C ASP A 223 -1.80 15.45 -13.79
N ALA A 224 -1.39 14.30 -13.23
CA ALA A 224 -2.16 13.56 -12.25
C ALA A 224 -1.98 14.15 -10.84
N GLY A 225 -3.09 14.26 -10.10
CA GLY A 225 -3.12 14.59 -8.68
C GLY A 225 -3.00 13.34 -7.81
N HIS A 226 -3.38 13.48 -6.51
CA HIS A 226 -3.30 12.39 -5.54
C HIS A 226 -4.28 11.26 -5.86
N GLY A 227 -3.75 10.03 -6.03
CA GLY A 227 -4.57 8.85 -6.35
C GLY A 227 -5.20 8.87 -7.76
N GLU A 228 -4.79 9.80 -8.63
CA GLU A 228 -5.38 9.94 -9.96
C GLU A 228 -4.58 9.24 -11.07
N SER A 229 -3.42 8.67 -10.76
CA SER A 229 -2.46 8.15 -11.76
C SER A 229 -3.11 7.16 -12.73
N TYR A 230 -3.86 6.19 -12.23
CA TYR A 230 -4.53 5.18 -13.05
C TYR A 230 -5.56 5.79 -14.02
N TYR A 231 -6.39 6.70 -13.53
CA TYR A 231 -7.46 7.31 -14.33
C TYR A 231 -6.96 8.38 -15.31
N LYS A 232 -5.82 8.98 -15.02
CA LYS A 232 -5.25 10.06 -15.83
C LYS A 232 -4.54 9.55 -17.07
N ASP A 233 -3.85 8.42 -16.92
CA ASP A 233 -3.14 7.76 -18.03
C ASP A 233 -3.16 6.24 -17.81
N THR A 234 -4.31 5.63 -18.07
CA THR A 234 -4.53 4.18 -17.89
C THR A 234 -3.57 3.36 -18.74
N GLU A 235 -3.29 3.78 -19.98
CA GLU A 235 -2.39 3.06 -20.90
C GLU A 235 -0.96 3.03 -20.36
N ALA A 236 -0.42 4.18 -19.91
CA ALA A 236 0.92 4.23 -19.33
C ALA A 236 0.99 3.45 -18.00
N TYR A 237 -0.07 3.51 -17.19
CA TYR A 237 -0.14 2.80 -15.92
C TYR A 237 -0.15 1.27 -16.12
N GLU A 238 -1.06 0.76 -16.96
CA GLU A 238 -1.16 -0.67 -17.27
C GLU A 238 0.10 -1.18 -17.99
N GLY A 239 0.66 -0.41 -18.92
CA GLY A 239 1.93 -0.75 -19.57
C GLY A 239 3.11 -0.84 -18.60
N ALA A 240 3.14 -0.01 -17.56
CA ALA A 240 4.14 -0.11 -16.50
C ALA A 240 3.94 -1.36 -15.63
N LEU A 241 2.67 -1.70 -15.29
CA LEU A 241 2.34 -2.94 -14.59
C LEU A 241 2.72 -4.17 -15.42
N ASP A 242 2.35 -4.23 -16.70
CA ASP A 242 2.67 -5.35 -17.60
C ASP A 242 4.18 -5.60 -17.67
N SER A 243 4.95 -4.52 -17.87
CA SER A 243 6.41 -4.59 -17.93
C SER A 243 7.02 -5.08 -16.62
N PHE A 244 6.50 -4.60 -15.49
CA PHE A 244 6.98 -4.97 -14.16
C PHE A 244 6.63 -6.42 -13.84
N ILE A 245 5.35 -6.79 -13.97
CA ILE A 245 4.85 -8.14 -13.68
C ILE A 245 5.54 -9.18 -14.58
N GLY A 246 5.65 -8.90 -15.88
CA GLY A 246 6.34 -9.79 -16.83
C GLY A 246 7.83 -9.99 -16.53
N GLY A 247 8.45 -9.06 -15.82
CA GLY A 247 9.85 -9.18 -15.36
C GLY A 247 10.05 -10.00 -14.09
N ILE A 248 9.01 -10.19 -13.26
CA ILE A 248 9.13 -10.79 -11.92
C ILE A 248 8.28 -12.05 -11.70
N MET A 249 7.24 -12.26 -12.49
CA MET A 249 6.33 -13.41 -12.43
C MET A 249 6.39 -14.22 -13.74
N LYS A 250 6.17 -15.54 -13.62
CA LYS A 250 6.18 -16.44 -14.78
C LYS A 250 4.77 -16.84 -15.17
#